data_7b0b1b3aee3fbaa0bd300feef3724086
#
_entry.id   7b0b1b3aee3fbaa0bd300feef3724086
#
_cell.length_a   1.000
_cell.length_b   1.000
_cell.length_c   1.000
_cell.angle_alpha   90.00
_cell.angle_beta   90.00
_cell.angle_gamma   90.00
#
_symmetry.space_group_name_H-M   'P 1'
#
loop_
_entity.id
_entity.type
_entity.pdbx_description
1 polymer ?
#
loop_
_entity_poly.entity_id
_entity_poly.type
_entity_poly.pdbx_seq_one_letter_code
_entity_poly.pdbx_strand_id
1 'polypeptide(L)'
;MLSFIVFIGIHYRELAGTDCSCFPWLKRAVGPQFFIGDGAMLLLAIGAGFWSRPAQGIRGASIVLGAVAVFALVSYGVNATARTGTLAPATIAAESGAAIPLREGKVFIYFFNPHCLHCLDAGRKLAALDWSGTRFVGVPTESPGAADHFMELSGLKGKGPVSTDLDPLKKLFPFDLPPAAVAMVDGHEKAMLLQFEDEEPWATLRKLGFAK
;
A
#
# COMPACT_ATOMS: atom_id res chain seq x y z
N MET A 1 -25.04 -1.17 5.36
CA MET A 1 -24.69 0.17 5.90
C MET A 1 -24.85 0.25 7.41
N LEU A 2 -26.01 -0.01 7.99
CA LEU A 2 -26.21 0.11 9.44
C LEU A 2 -25.21 -0.71 10.27
N SER A 3 -25.00 -1.97 9.93
CA SER A 3 -24.05 -2.87 10.62
C SER A 3 -22.61 -2.34 10.58
N PHE A 4 -22.22 -1.69 9.49
CA PHE A 4 -20.89 -1.13 9.29
C PHE A 4 -20.70 0.13 10.16
N ILE A 5 -21.69 1.03 10.18
CA ILE A 5 -21.67 2.23 11.03
C ILE A 5 -21.60 1.84 12.51
N VAL A 6 -22.36 0.82 12.92
CA VAL A 6 -22.37 0.31 14.31
C VAL A 6 -21.01 -0.31 14.65
N PHE A 7 -20.43 -1.12 13.75
CA PHE A 7 -19.12 -1.74 13.96
C PHE A 7 -18.02 -0.70 14.15
N ILE A 8 -17.94 0.29 13.25
CA ILE A 8 -16.96 1.39 13.36
C ILE A 8 -17.22 2.23 14.61
N GLY A 9 -18.48 2.45 14.97
CA GLY A 9 -18.84 3.19 16.20
C GLY A 9 -18.34 2.50 17.48
N ILE A 10 -18.45 1.18 17.55
CA ILE A 10 -17.97 0.39 18.70
C ILE A 10 -16.44 0.42 18.79
N HIS A 11 -15.75 0.34 17.65
CA HIS A 11 -14.28 0.31 17.57
C HIS A 11 -13.66 1.69 17.26
N TYR A 12 -14.42 2.77 17.47
CA TYR A 12 -13.99 4.12 17.08
C TYR A 12 -12.63 4.52 17.65
N ARG A 13 -12.33 4.14 18.90
CA ARG A 13 -11.07 4.49 19.57
C ARG A 13 -9.85 3.83 18.91
N GLU A 14 -10.03 2.65 18.34
CA GLU A 14 -8.97 1.88 17.69
C GLU A 14 -8.80 2.28 16.22
N LEU A 15 -9.92 2.68 15.58
CA LEU A 15 -9.96 2.98 14.15
C LEU A 15 -9.86 4.48 13.83
N ALA A 16 -9.89 5.36 14.86
CA ALA A 16 -9.82 6.81 14.64
C ALA A 16 -8.52 7.20 13.95
N GLY A 17 -8.65 7.87 12.80
CA GLY A 17 -7.52 8.30 11.99
C GLY A 17 -7.01 7.27 10.97
N THR A 18 -7.52 6.02 10.98
CA THR A 18 -7.18 5.05 9.94
C THR A 18 -7.91 5.38 8.64
N ASP A 19 -7.22 5.22 7.52
CA ASP A 19 -7.81 5.45 6.19
C ASP A 19 -8.79 4.33 5.83
N CYS A 20 -10.09 4.65 5.81
CA CYS A 20 -11.13 3.78 5.27
C CYS A 20 -11.26 3.98 3.76
N SER A 21 -10.34 3.40 3.00
CA SER A 21 -10.32 3.49 1.53
C SER A 21 -11.26 2.48 0.87
N CYS A 22 -12.57 2.56 1.17
CA CYS A 22 -13.57 1.76 0.44
C CYS A 22 -13.66 2.16 -1.05
N PHE A 23 -13.20 3.37 -1.40
CA PHE A 23 -13.10 3.85 -2.77
C PHE A 23 -11.68 4.34 -3.06
N PRO A 24 -11.03 3.85 -4.14
CA PRO A 24 -9.63 4.17 -4.44
C PRO A 24 -9.35 5.67 -4.67
N TRP A 25 -10.37 6.45 -4.99
CA TRP A 25 -10.28 7.90 -5.24
C TRP A 25 -10.72 8.77 -4.06
N LEU A 26 -11.22 8.18 -2.98
CA LEU A 26 -11.71 8.92 -1.82
C LEU A 26 -10.94 8.48 -0.56
N LYS A 27 -9.87 9.20 -0.24
CA LYS A 27 -9.18 9.03 1.04
C LYS A 27 -10.06 9.64 2.14
N ARG A 28 -10.66 8.81 2.96
CA ARG A 28 -11.46 9.22 4.13
C ARG A 28 -10.88 8.59 5.38
N ALA A 29 -10.37 9.43 6.27
CA ALA A 29 -10.00 8.99 7.60
C ALA A 29 -11.28 8.76 8.45
N VAL A 30 -11.25 7.73 9.29
CA VAL A 30 -12.31 7.47 10.27
C VAL A 30 -12.35 8.61 11.27
N GLY A 31 -13.38 9.46 11.16
CA GLY A 31 -13.56 10.65 11.98
C GLY A 31 -15.04 11.06 12.04
N PRO A 32 -15.39 12.15 12.75
CA PRO A 32 -16.78 12.62 12.84
C PRO A 32 -17.42 12.87 11.46
N GLN A 33 -16.65 13.36 10.49
CA GLN A 33 -17.14 13.60 9.13
C GLN A 33 -17.52 12.31 8.39
N PHE A 34 -16.88 11.20 8.74
CA PHE A 34 -17.22 9.88 8.20
C PHE A 34 -18.65 9.49 8.59
N PHE A 35 -19.00 9.61 9.89
CA PHE A 35 -20.34 9.27 10.40
C PHE A 35 -21.43 10.21 9.84
N ILE A 36 -21.12 11.50 9.66
CA ILE A 36 -22.07 12.45 9.05
C ILE A 36 -22.34 12.06 7.59
N GLY A 37 -21.32 11.73 6.82
CA GLY A 37 -21.44 11.34 5.42
C GLY A 37 -22.24 10.04 5.25
N ASP A 38 -21.89 9.01 6.00
CA ASP A 38 -22.54 7.70 5.94
C ASP A 38 -23.98 7.76 6.51
N GLY A 39 -24.20 8.56 7.55
CA GLY A 39 -25.52 8.82 8.11
C GLY A 39 -26.42 9.54 7.10
N ALA A 40 -25.93 10.55 6.40
CA ALA A 40 -26.65 11.25 5.34
C ALA A 40 -27.01 10.32 4.19
N MET A 41 -26.07 9.47 3.73
CA MET A 41 -26.34 8.46 2.70
C MET A 41 -27.40 7.44 3.15
N LEU A 42 -27.36 7.01 4.40
CA LEU A 42 -28.38 6.11 4.97
C LEU A 42 -29.76 6.77 5.01
N LEU A 43 -29.85 8.03 5.45
CA LEU A 43 -31.11 8.79 5.46
C LEU A 43 -31.67 9.00 4.04
N LEU A 44 -30.83 9.32 3.07
CA LEU A 44 -31.22 9.40 1.67
C LEU A 44 -31.73 8.07 1.13
N ALA A 45 -31.06 6.96 1.47
CA ALA A 45 -31.49 5.62 1.06
C ALA A 45 -32.84 5.24 1.68
N ILE A 46 -33.07 5.55 2.96
CA ILE A 46 -34.35 5.36 3.65
C ILE A 46 -35.44 6.23 3.02
N GLY A 47 -35.18 7.52 2.79
CA GLY A 47 -36.10 8.45 2.16
C GLY A 47 -36.48 8.00 0.73
N ALA A 48 -35.50 7.58 -0.07
CA ALA A 48 -35.76 7.04 -1.38
C ALA A 48 -36.60 5.74 -1.32
N GLY A 49 -36.34 4.87 -0.34
CA GLY A 49 -37.12 3.65 -0.12
C GLY A 49 -38.57 3.92 0.27
N PHE A 50 -38.82 4.92 1.13
CA PHE A 50 -40.18 5.29 1.52
C PHE A 50 -40.97 6.01 0.40
N TRP A 51 -40.27 6.76 -0.43
CA TRP A 51 -40.89 7.53 -1.53
C TRP A 51 -40.97 6.77 -2.85
N SER A 52 -40.24 5.66 -2.97
CA SER A 52 -40.28 4.84 -4.17
C SER A 52 -41.61 4.09 -4.27
N ARG A 53 -42.38 4.39 -5.31
CA ARG A 53 -43.50 3.53 -5.68
C ARG A 53 -42.96 2.17 -6.11
N PRO A 54 -43.64 1.04 -5.76
CA PRO A 54 -43.19 -0.28 -6.19
C PRO A 54 -43.01 -0.27 -7.70
N ALA A 55 -41.82 -0.63 -8.15
CA ALA A 55 -41.47 -0.63 -9.57
C ALA A 55 -42.39 -1.59 -10.31
N GLN A 56 -43.35 -1.07 -11.03
CA GLN A 56 -44.23 -1.85 -11.88
C GLN A 56 -43.49 -2.21 -13.17
N GLY A 57 -42.68 -3.25 -13.14
CA GLY A 57 -42.11 -3.81 -14.36
C GLY A 57 -40.63 -4.18 -14.24
N ILE A 58 -40.29 -5.31 -14.83
CA ILE A 58 -38.93 -5.87 -14.94
C ILE A 58 -37.97 -4.91 -15.65
N ARG A 59 -38.46 -4.04 -16.54
CA ARG A 59 -37.65 -3.07 -17.31
C ARG A 59 -36.89 -2.07 -16.43
N GLY A 60 -37.53 -1.51 -15.40
CA GLY A 60 -36.87 -0.56 -14.48
C GLY A 60 -35.77 -1.25 -13.66
N ALA A 61 -36.04 -2.43 -13.15
CA ALA A 61 -35.07 -3.22 -12.39
C ALA A 61 -33.86 -3.62 -13.24
N SER A 62 -34.08 -4.02 -14.51
CA SER A 62 -32.98 -4.41 -15.41
C SER A 62 -32.12 -3.20 -15.83
N ILE A 63 -32.67 -2.00 -15.97
CA ILE A 63 -31.91 -0.78 -16.26
C ILE A 63 -30.99 -0.45 -15.06
N VAL A 64 -31.50 -0.48 -13.82
CA VAL A 64 -30.71 -0.22 -12.63
C VAL A 64 -29.62 -1.28 -12.46
N LEU A 65 -29.96 -2.57 -12.64
CA LEU A 65 -28.98 -3.66 -12.54
C LEU A 65 -27.88 -3.51 -13.62
N GLY A 66 -28.28 -3.18 -14.85
CA GLY A 66 -27.34 -2.90 -15.95
C GLY A 66 -26.40 -1.73 -15.64
N ALA A 67 -26.93 -0.63 -15.11
CA ALA A 67 -26.13 0.54 -14.73
C ALA A 67 -25.13 0.19 -13.61
N VAL A 68 -25.54 -0.57 -12.60
CA VAL A 68 -24.66 -1.05 -11.52
C VAL A 68 -23.59 -1.98 -12.06
N ALA A 69 -23.94 -2.91 -12.95
CA ALA A 69 -22.99 -3.84 -13.57
C ALA A 69 -21.95 -3.08 -14.42
N VAL A 70 -22.39 -2.12 -15.25
CA VAL A 70 -21.47 -1.27 -16.03
C VAL A 70 -20.56 -0.45 -15.12
N PHE A 71 -21.10 0.17 -14.07
CA PHE A 71 -20.31 0.90 -13.10
C PHE A 71 -19.26 0.01 -12.40
N ALA A 72 -19.65 -1.21 -12.01
CA ALA A 72 -18.73 -2.17 -11.38
C ALA A 72 -17.62 -2.59 -12.36
N LEU A 73 -17.95 -2.87 -13.62
CA LEU A 73 -16.99 -3.26 -14.66
C LEU A 73 -16.00 -2.12 -14.97
N VAL A 74 -16.51 -0.87 -15.11
CA VAL A 74 -15.67 0.31 -15.32
C VAL A 74 -14.77 0.54 -14.14
N SER A 75 -15.30 0.48 -12.90
CA SER A 75 -14.52 0.65 -11.67
C SER A 75 -13.46 -0.43 -11.52
N TYR A 76 -13.78 -1.68 -11.85
CA TYR A 76 -12.82 -2.78 -11.87
C TYR A 76 -11.75 -2.58 -12.95
N GLY A 77 -12.14 -2.19 -14.16
CA GLY A 77 -11.22 -1.91 -15.27
C GLY A 77 -10.25 -0.77 -14.94
N VAL A 78 -10.76 0.36 -14.42
CA VAL A 78 -9.95 1.50 -13.99
C VAL A 78 -9.01 1.09 -12.85
N ASN A 79 -9.47 0.29 -11.90
CA ASN A 79 -8.63 -0.18 -10.79
C ASN A 79 -7.60 -1.23 -11.25
N ALA A 80 -7.93 -2.06 -12.23
CA ALA A 80 -6.99 -3.02 -12.82
C ALA A 80 -5.90 -2.31 -13.66
N THR A 81 -6.24 -1.21 -14.37
CA THR A 81 -5.27 -0.40 -15.10
C THR A 81 -4.47 0.54 -14.19
N ALA A 82 -5.06 1.05 -13.10
CA ALA A 82 -4.35 1.81 -12.06
C ALA A 82 -3.34 0.93 -11.28
N ARG A 83 -3.48 -0.40 -11.33
CA ARG A 83 -2.49 -1.38 -10.84
C ARG A 83 -1.26 -1.57 -11.75
N THR A 84 -1.11 -0.82 -12.83
CA THR A 84 0.20 -0.55 -13.43
C THR A 84 0.91 0.42 -12.49
N GLY A 85 1.57 -0.13 -11.48
CA GLY A 85 2.08 0.55 -10.29
C GLY A 85 2.81 1.85 -10.55
N THR A 86 2.92 2.65 -9.52
CA THR A 86 3.63 3.94 -9.51
C THR A 86 4.97 3.82 -10.21
N LEU A 87 5.25 4.72 -11.17
CA LEU A 87 6.53 4.75 -11.85
C LEU A 87 7.58 5.45 -10.96
N ALA A 88 8.64 4.73 -10.64
CA ALA A 88 9.76 5.25 -9.87
C ALA A 88 10.57 6.31 -10.65
N PRO A 89 11.32 7.19 -9.98
CA PRO A 89 12.31 8.05 -10.63
C PRO A 89 13.35 7.19 -11.37
N ALA A 90 14.03 7.79 -12.34
CA ALA A 90 15.05 7.05 -13.10
C ALA A 90 16.18 6.58 -12.20
N THR A 91 16.61 7.43 -11.28
CA THR A 91 17.70 7.19 -10.33
C THR A 91 17.41 7.81 -8.98
N ILE A 92 18.05 7.27 -7.94
CA ILE A 92 18.16 7.87 -6.60
C ILE A 92 19.63 7.94 -6.21
N ALA A 93 19.98 8.79 -5.25
CA ALA A 93 21.34 8.89 -4.75
C ALA A 93 21.63 7.81 -3.71
N ALA A 94 22.75 7.13 -3.84
CA ALA A 94 23.32 6.33 -2.76
C ALA A 94 23.99 7.24 -1.72
N GLU A 95 24.16 6.76 -0.49
CA GLU A 95 24.93 7.47 0.54
C GLU A 95 26.37 7.77 0.08
N SER A 96 26.94 6.91 -0.76
CA SER A 96 28.24 7.11 -1.41
C SER A 96 28.25 8.19 -2.50
N GLY A 97 27.12 8.82 -2.83
CA GLY A 97 26.94 9.76 -3.93
C GLY A 97 26.76 9.11 -5.30
N ALA A 98 26.82 7.78 -5.42
CA ALA A 98 26.58 7.09 -6.69
C ALA A 98 25.08 7.08 -7.03
N ALA A 99 24.75 7.14 -8.34
CA ALA A 99 23.37 7.03 -8.78
C ALA A 99 22.93 5.57 -8.82
N ILE A 100 21.81 5.25 -8.18
CA ILE A 100 21.19 3.93 -8.20
C ILE A 100 20.05 3.94 -9.23
N PRO A 101 20.15 3.22 -10.36
CA PRO A 101 19.07 3.14 -11.33
C PRO A 101 17.91 2.31 -10.80
N LEU A 102 16.67 2.85 -10.88
CA LEU A 102 15.46 2.18 -10.41
C LEU A 102 14.59 1.64 -11.54
N ARG A 103 14.85 2.05 -12.79
CA ARG A 103 14.03 1.67 -13.95
C ARG A 103 14.60 0.50 -14.76
N GLU A 104 15.59 -0.21 -14.24
CA GLU A 104 16.25 -1.32 -14.93
C GLU A 104 16.15 -2.60 -14.11
N GLY A 105 15.44 -3.59 -14.65
CA GLY A 105 15.30 -4.90 -14.05
C GLY A 105 14.47 -4.91 -12.76
N LYS A 106 14.77 -5.86 -11.87
CA LYS A 106 14.12 -6.00 -10.58
C LYS A 106 14.84 -5.18 -9.52
N VAL A 107 14.08 -4.33 -8.83
CA VAL A 107 14.57 -3.50 -7.72
C VAL A 107 13.68 -3.71 -6.51
N PHE A 108 14.27 -3.96 -5.37
CA PHE A 108 13.60 -4.07 -4.09
C PHE A 108 14.12 -2.99 -3.15
N ILE A 109 13.22 -2.07 -2.77
CA ILE A 109 13.53 -0.99 -1.82
C ILE A 109 12.98 -1.36 -0.47
N TYR A 110 13.83 -1.39 0.56
CA TYR A 110 13.48 -1.67 1.93
C TYR A 110 13.61 -0.41 2.79
N PHE A 111 12.48 0.06 3.32
CA PHE A 111 12.40 1.19 4.25
C PHE A 111 12.47 0.67 5.68
N PHE A 112 13.42 1.16 6.46
CA PHE A 112 13.64 0.71 7.82
C PHE A 112 13.98 1.86 8.77
N ASN A 113 13.59 1.71 10.04
CA ASN A 113 14.09 2.56 11.11
C ASN A 113 15.24 1.80 11.81
N PRO A 114 16.47 2.35 11.90
CA PRO A 114 17.61 1.69 12.53
C PRO A 114 17.40 1.30 14.00
N HIS A 115 16.48 1.96 14.69
CA HIS A 115 16.19 1.72 16.11
C HIS A 115 14.95 0.82 16.34
N CYS A 116 14.34 0.31 15.28
CA CYS A 116 13.12 -0.51 15.33
C CYS A 116 13.45 -2.00 15.34
N LEU A 117 13.03 -2.74 16.36
CA LEU A 117 13.25 -4.19 16.46
C LEU A 117 12.50 -4.97 15.38
N HIS A 118 11.27 -4.56 15.01
CA HIS A 118 10.52 -5.19 13.92
C HIS A 118 11.23 -5.04 12.57
N CYS A 119 11.87 -3.88 12.34
CA CYS A 119 12.71 -3.67 11.16
C CYS A 119 13.93 -4.59 11.18
N LEU A 120 14.55 -4.78 12.35
CA LEU A 120 15.72 -5.66 12.48
C LEU A 120 15.34 -7.11 12.18
N ASP A 121 14.22 -7.59 12.73
CA ASP A 121 13.74 -8.96 12.50
C ASP A 121 13.34 -9.18 11.03
N ALA A 122 12.63 -8.22 10.42
CA ALA A 122 12.35 -8.25 8.99
C ALA A 122 13.63 -8.24 8.16
N GLY A 123 14.60 -7.40 8.52
CA GLY A 123 15.91 -7.33 7.87
C GLY A 123 16.66 -8.65 7.90
N ARG A 124 16.67 -9.36 9.04
CA ARG A 124 17.30 -10.69 9.17
C ARG A 124 16.64 -11.72 8.27
N LYS A 125 15.31 -11.73 8.20
CA LYS A 125 14.57 -12.61 7.29
C LYS A 125 14.90 -12.28 5.83
N LEU A 126 14.96 -10.98 5.45
CA LEU A 126 15.35 -10.53 4.11
C LEU A 126 16.79 -10.91 3.78
N ALA A 127 17.72 -10.84 4.74
CA ALA A 127 19.11 -11.20 4.55
C ALA A 127 19.31 -12.70 4.24
N ALA A 128 18.42 -13.56 4.76
CA ALA A 128 18.44 -15.01 4.52
C ALA A 128 17.99 -15.40 3.12
N LEU A 129 17.35 -14.48 2.36
CA LEU A 129 16.88 -14.74 1.01
C LEU A 129 18.00 -14.59 -0.02
N ASP A 130 17.86 -15.35 -1.13
CA ASP A 130 18.73 -15.20 -2.30
C ASP A 130 18.16 -14.11 -3.23
N TRP A 131 18.88 -13.01 -3.35
CA TRP A 131 18.54 -11.83 -4.15
C TRP A 131 19.15 -11.88 -5.56
N SER A 132 19.55 -13.04 -6.05
CA SER A 132 20.16 -13.19 -7.38
C SER A 132 19.26 -12.61 -8.47
N GLY A 133 19.77 -11.59 -9.19
CA GLY A 133 19.02 -10.88 -10.24
C GLY A 133 18.06 -9.79 -9.75
N THR A 134 18.07 -9.48 -8.45
CA THR A 134 17.31 -8.37 -7.87
C THR A 134 18.26 -7.38 -7.20
N ARG A 135 18.15 -6.10 -7.54
CA ARG A 135 18.89 -5.04 -6.87
C ARG A 135 18.20 -4.69 -5.56
N PHE A 136 18.86 -4.95 -4.45
CA PHE A 136 18.40 -4.56 -3.13
C PHE A 136 18.85 -3.13 -2.82
N VAL A 137 17.98 -2.30 -2.22
CA VAL A 137 18.30 -0.93 -1.79
C VAL A 137 17.70 -0.72 -0.39
N GLY A 138 18.53 -0.34 0.57
CA GLY A 138 18.09 0.06 1.90
C GLY A 138 17.83 1.57 1.97
N VAL A 139 16.74 1.97 2.63
CA VAL A 139 16.41 3.39 2.83
C VAL A 139 16.04 3.60 4.30
N PRO A 140 16.91 4.26 5.09
CA PRO A 140 16.60 4.59 6.47
C PRO A 140 15.51 5.65 6.53
N THR A 141 14.50 5.45 7.38
CA THR A 141 13.41 6.41 7.60
C THR A 141 13.76 7.46 8.64
N GLU A 142 14.71 7.13 9.51
CA GLU A 142 15.24 8.00 10.55
C GLU A 142 16.74 7.72 10.72
N SER A 143 17.47 8.65 11.35
CA SER A 143 18.88 8.50 11.73
C SER A 143 19.77 7.87 10.64
N PRO A 144 19.94 8.51 9.46
CA PRO A 144 20.71 7.92 8.35
C PRO A 144 22.11 7.45 8.75
N GLY A 145 22.78 8.17 9.66
CA GLY A 145 24.10 7.79 10.15
C GLY A 145 24.18 6.46 10.92
N ALA A 146 23.02 5.88 11.31
CA ALA A 146 22.96 4.56 11.93
C ALA A 146 22.64 3.43 10.93
N ALA A 147 22.45 3.78 9.64
CA ALA A 147 22.03 2.82 8.61
C ALA A 147 23.06 1.71 8.40
N ASP A 148 24.35 2.02 8.33
CA ASP A 148 25.41 1.04 8.15
C ASP A 148 25.45 0.02 9.29
N HIS A 149 25.30 0.48 10.53
CA HIS A 149 25.24 -0.40 11.69
C HIS A 149 24.00 -1.32 11.64
N PHE A 150 22.85 -0.77 11.26
CA PHE A 150 21.64 -1.58 11.07
C PHE A 150 21.81 -2.63 9.97
N MET A 151 22.39 -2.26 8.82
CA MET A 151 22.65 -3.19 7.73
C MET A 151 23.60 -4.33 8.15
N GLU A 152 24.53 -4.04 9.03
CA GLU A 152 25.43 -5.05 9.61
C GLU A 152 24.70 -5.97 10.58
N LEU A 153 23.95 -5.43 11.55
CA LEU A 153 23.19 -6.19 12.54
C LEU A 153 22.10 -7.08 11.94
N SER A 154 21.48 -6.61 10.85
CA SER A 154 20.45 -7.36 10.12
C SER A 154 21.02 -8.39 9.14
N GLY A 155 22.32 -8.37 8.87
CA GLY A 155 22.96 -9.23 7.85
C GLY A 155 22.70 -8.78 6.41
N LEU A 156 22.17 -7.59 6.21
CA LEU A 156 21.92 -7.00 4.87
C LEU A 156 23.15 -6.33 4.29
N LYS A 157 24.22 -6.15 5.06
CA LYS A 157 25.48 -5.58 4.58
C LYS A 157 26.02 -6.36 3.39
N GLY A 158 26.25 -5.65 2.28
CA GLY A 158 26.70 -6.28 1.01
C GLY A 158 25.58 -6.81 0.11
N LYS A 159 24.31 -6.81 0.53
CA LYS A 159 23.18 -7.16 -0.34
C LYS A 159 22.81 -6.02 -1.32
N GLY A 160 23.08 -4.76 -0.94
CA GLY A 160 22.87 -3.60 -1.79
C GLY A 160 23.26 -2.28 -1.11
N PRO A 161 23.21 -1.17 -1.86
CA PRO A 161 23.52 0.15 -1.35
C PRO A 161 22.44 0.69 -0.41
N VAL A 162 22.82 1.66 0.40
CA VAL A 162 21.92 2.50 1.19
C VAL A 162 21.69 3.80 0.44
N SER A 163 20.44 4.26 0.39
CA SER A 163 20.05 5.56 -0.16
C SER A 163 19.44 6.45 0.93
N THR A 164 19.74 7.73 0.88
CA THR A 164 19.17 8.74 1.78
C THR A 164 17.98 9.49 1.18
N ASP A 165 17.57 9.16 -0.05
CA ASP A 165 16.47 9.80 -0.78
C ASP A 165 15.08 9.33 -0.28
N LEU A 166 14.81 9.49 1.01
CA LEU A 166 13.56 9.06 1.63
C LEU A 166 12.36 9.86 1.12
N ASP A 167 12.44 11.20 1.13
CA ASP A 167 11.30 12.07 0.85
C ASP A 167 10.67 11.85 -0.53
N PRO A 168 11.45 11.81 -1.64
CA PRO A 168 10.90 11.54 -2.95
C PRO A 168 10.30 10.14 -3.06
N LEU A 169 10.90 9.14 -2.41
CA LEU A 169 10.41 7.77 -2.42
C LEU A 169 9.14 7.63 -1.58
N LYS A 170 9.07 8.25 -0.39
CA LYS A 170 7.88 8.20 0.48
C LYS A 170 6.67 8.92 -0.13
N LYS A 171 6.89 9.96 -0.95
CA LYS A 171 5.81 10.61 -1.71
C LYS A 171 5.21 9.71 -2.79
N LEU A 172 6.04 8.88 -3.41
CA LEU A 172 5.61 7.97 -4.47
C LEU A 172 5.03 6.66 -3.91
N PHE A 173 5.62 6.17 -2.85
CA PHE A 173 5.27 4.92 -2.17
C PHE A 173 4.90 5.22 -0.72
N PRO A 174 3.68 5.72 -0.47
CA PRO A 174 3.27 6.14 0.87
C PRO A 174 3.10 4.94 1.79
N PHE A 175 3.68 5.05 2.99
CA PHE A 175 3.52 4.11 4.10
C PHE A 175 3.51 4.89 5.42
N ASP A 176 2.87 4.33 6.44
CA ASP A 176 2.75 4.98 7.74
C ASP A 176 3.97 4.72 8.62
N LEU A 177 4.29 3.46 8.84
CA LEU A 177 5.37 3.03 9.72
C LEU A 177 6.28 2.01 9.03
N PRO A 178 7.62 2.04 9.30
CA PRO A 178 8.52 0.96 8.92
C PRO A 178 8.32 -0.27 9.85
N PRO A 179 8.63 -1.48 9.39
CA PRO A 179 9.23 -1.81 8.10
C PRO A 179 8.24 -1.77 6.94
N ALA A 180 8.69 -1.22 5.82
CA ALA A 180 7.94 -1.21 4.56
C ALA A 180 8.89 -1.56 3.41
N ALA A 181 8.37 -2.11 2.32
CA ALA A 181 9.18 -2.33 1.13
C ALA A 181 8.36 -2.22 -0.16
N VAL A 182 9.07 -1.92 -1.24
CA VAL A 182 8.50 -1.83 -2.59
C VAL A 182 9.28 -2.76 -3.51
N ALA A 183 8.56 -3.66 -4.16
CA ALA A 183 9.08 -4.52 -5.21
C ALA A 183 8.76 -3.92 -6.58
N MET A 184 9.76 -3.64 -7.40
CA MET A 184 9.61 -2.98 -8.70
C MET A 184 10.23 -3.80 -9.82
N VAL A 185 9.62 -3.74 -10.99
CA VAL A 185 10.18 -4.28 -12.24
C VAL A 185 10.18 -3.18 -13.30
N ASP A 186 11.35 -2.89 -13.86
CA ASP A 186 11.55 -1.85 -14.88
C ASP A 186 10.96 -0.49 -14.44
N GLY A 187 11.13 -0.14 -13.16
CA GLY A 187 10.65 1.08 -12.54
C GLY A 187 9.19 1.10 -12.13
N HIS A 188 8.41 0.07 -12.46
CA HIS A 188 7.00 -0.02 -12.09
C HIS A 188 6.82 -0.84 -10.82
N GLU A 189 6.12 -0.27 -9.85
CA GLU A 189 5.71 -0.98 -8.64
C GLU A 189 4.91 -2.24 -8.99
N LYS A 190 5.27 -3.37 -8.41
CA LYS A 190 4.54 -4.64 -8.51
C LYS A 190 3.87 -5.02 -7.20
N ALA A 191 4.49 -4.65 -6.09
CA ALA A 191 3.91 -4.87 -4.77
C ALA A 191 4.50 -3.87 -3.76
N MET A 192 3.65 -3.42 -2.85
CA MET A 192 4.02 -2.75 -1.61
C MET A 192 3.85 -3.74 -0.46
N LEU A 193 4.88 -3.92 0.36
CA LEU A 193 4.92 -4.88 1.45
C LEU A 193 5.00 -4.10 2.77
N LEU A 194 4.00 -4.27 3.64
CA LEU A 194 3.87 -3.49 4.87
C LEU A 194 3.89 -4.33 6.15
N GLN A 195 3.52 -5.61 6.08
CA GLN A 195 3.34 -6.48 7.24
C GLN A 195 4.34 -7.63 7.18
N PHE A 196 5.57 -7.40 7.68
CA PHE A 196 6.65 -8.37 7.63
C PHE A 196 6.57 -9.46 8.71
N GLU A 197 5.59 -9.40 9.59
CA GLU A 197 5.31 -10.42 10.60
C GLU A 197 4.54 -11.60 10.00
N ASP A 198 3.71 -11.35 8.98
CA ASP A 198 2.89 -12.34 8.29
C ASP A 198 3.67 -13.11 7.21
N GLU A 199 3.09 -14.21 6.74
CA GLU A 199 3.66 -15.00 5.63
C GLU A 199 3.46 -14.35 4.25
N GLU A 200 2.51 -13.43 4.12
CA GLU A 200 2.12 -12.83 2.84
C GLU A 200 3.27 -12.11 2.11
N PRO A 201 4.11 -11.27 2.74
CA PRO A 201 5.22 -10.62 2.07
C PRO A 201 6.21 -11.61 1.43
N TRP A 202 6.50 -12.69 2.13
CA TRP A 202 7.43 -13.72 1.68
C TRP A 202 6.87 -14.53 0.52
N ALA A 203 5.58 -14.87 0.57
CA ALA A 203 4.87 -15.54 -0.52
C ALA A 203 4.82 -14.65 -1.77
N THR A 204 4.57 -13.35 -1.60
CA THR A 204 4.54 -12.36 -2.68
C THR A 204 5.91 -12.19 -3.34
N LEU A 205 7.00 -12.08 -2.56
CA LEU A 205 8.37 -11.99 -3.08
C LEU A 205 8.74 -13.22 -3.92
N ARG A 206 8.42 -14.42 -3.42
CA ARG A 206 8.66 -15.67 -4.15
C ARG A 206 7.82 -15.76 -5.42
N LYS A 207 6.51 -15.43 -5.34
CA LYS A 207 5.59 -15.44 -6.50
C LYS A 207 6.03 -14.49 -7.60
N LEU A 208 6.54 -13.31 -7.24
CA LEU A 208 7.05 -12.31 -8.18
C LEU A 208 8.49 -12.62 -8.62
N GLY A 209 9.15 -13.60 -7.99
CA GLY A 209 10.51 -14.03 -8.30
C GLY A 209 11.58 -12.99 -7.95
N PHE A 210 11.36 -12.20 -6.90
CA PHE A 210 12.36 -11.25 -6.39
C PHE A 210 13.43 -11.92 -5.56
N ALA A 211 13.05 -12.95 -4.83
CA ALA A 211 13.96 -13.76 -4.00
C ALA A 211 13.57 -15.23 -4.04
N LYS A 212 14.55 -16.09 -3.74
CA LYS A 212 14.39 -17.54 -3.64
C LYS A 212 14.62 -18.01 -2.23
#